data_413c9acb10c5f7f9e1c1055c12c14cba
#
_entry.id   413c9acb10c5f7f9e1c1055c12c14cba
#
_cell.length_a   1.000
_cell.length_b   1.000
_cell.length_c   1.000
_cell.angle_alpha   90.00
_cell.angle_beta   90.00
_cell.angle_gamma   90.00
#
_symmetry.space_group_name_H-M   'P 1'
#
loop_
_entity.id
_entity.type
_entity.pdbx_description
1 polymer ?
#
loop_
_entity_poly.entity_id
_entity_poly.type
_entity_poly.pdbx_seq_one_letter_code
_entity_poly.pdbx_strand_id
1 'polypeptide(L)'
;MNNTDIINVRNINMDGAGNIDGAGTANINNFDQINGNVKNFDIPHPSKEGWRLRYSVLEGPETGVYIRGKVEGDGVIILPDYWKDLVYENSISVQLTPIGKACSHYVITASYEKVEVGCECGEVNAYYIVFAERKVDPKLVIEYPVKD
;
A
#
# COMPACT_ATOMS: atom_id res chain seq x y z
N MET A 1 20.85 20.89 27.83
CA MET A 1 21.02 20.67 26.35
C MET A 1 20.50 21.90 25.66
N ASN A 2 21.37 22.60 24.93
CA ASN A 2 20.94 23.80 24.21
C ASN A 2 20.13 23.37 22.99
N ASN A 3 18.84 23.66 23.03
CA ASN A 3 17.96 23.53 21.89
C ASN A 3 18.29 24.67 20.91
N THR A 4 19.04 24.40 19.87
CA THR A 4 19.32 25.40 18.82
C THR A 4 18.31 25.20 17.72
N ASP A 5 17.26 26.02 17.71
CA ASP A 5 16.31 26.07 16.61
C ASP A 5 17.04 26.67 15.37
N ILE A 6 17.04 25.93 14.27
CA ILE A 6 17.53 26.45 12.99
C ILE A 6 16.37 27.22 12.35
N ILE A 7 16.42 28.54 12.44
CA ILE A 7 15.35 29.42 11.92
C ILE A 7 15.85 30.08 10.62
N ASN A 8 15.01 30.08 9.57
CA ASN A 8 15.27 30.72 8.27
C ASN A 8 16.48 30.22 7.48
N VAL A 9 16.67 28.92 7.40
CA VAL A 9 17.67 28.34 6.50
C VAL A 9 17.11 28.26 5.07
N ARG A 10 17.73 28.97 4.13
CA ARG A 10 17.32 28.90 2.70
C ARG A 10 17.71 27.58 2.03
N ASN A 11 18.82 26.99 2.44
CA ASN A 11 19.29 25.71 1.92
C ASN A 11 19.94 24.89 3.04
N ILE A 12 19.51 23.64 3.21
CA ILE A 12 20.24 22.65 3.97
C ILE A 12 20.91 21.75 2.92
N ASN A 13 22.20 21.95 2.70
CA ASN A 13 23.00 21.07 1.85
C ASN A 13 23.68 20.04 2.75
N MET A 14 23.33 18.77 2.59
CA MET A 14 23.96 17.67 3.30
C MET A 14 24.84 16.91 2.31
N ASP A 15 26.15 17.17 2.36
CA ASP A 15 27.14 16.43 1.58
C ASP A 15 27.37 15.08 2.25
N GLY A 16 26.91 14.01 1.62
CA GLY A 16 27.07 12.64 2.10
C GLY A 16 25.75 12.00 2.59
N ALA A 17 25.85 10.87 3.29
CA ALA A 17 24.71 10.13 3.85
C ALA A 17 24.19 10.82 5.13
N GLY A 18 23.69 12.05 5.00
CA GLY A 18 23.03 12.75 6.11
C GLY A 18 21.61 12.26 6.30
N ASN A 19 21.29 11.78 7.51
CA ASN A 19 19.92 11.48 7.89
C ASN A 19 19.33 12.65 8.68
N ILE A 20 18.09 13.01 8.40
CA ILE A 20 17.30 13.81 9.31
C ILE A 20 16.61 12.83 10.27
N ASP A 21 17.29 12.50 11.37
CA ASP A 21 16.76 11.63 12.40
C ASP A 21 16.09 12.46 13.49
N GLY A 22 14.84 12.18 13.76
CA GLY A 22 14.09 12.80 14.84
C GLY A 22 12.96 11.89 15.33
N ALA A 23 12.77 11.82 16.64
CA ALA A 23 11.58 11.23 17.23
C ALA A 23 10.41 12.23 17.07
N GLY A 24 9.87 12.34 15.87
CA GLY A 24 8.78 13.27 15.58
C GLY A 24 8.43 13.31 14.10
N THR A 25 7.38 14.05 13.78
CA THR A 25 6.92 14.28 12.41
C THR A 25 7.66 15.48 11.85
N ALA A 26 8.45 15.30 10.78
CA ALA A 26 8.91 16.43 9.99
C ALA A 26 7.74 16.92 9.13
N ASN A 27 7.14 18.04 9.49
CA ASN A 27 6.17 18.73 8.64
C ASN A 27 6.92 19.59 7.64
N ILE A 28 6.97 19.17 6.40
CA ILE A 28 7.55 19.94 5.32
C ILE A 28 6.39 20.43 4.46
N ASN A 29 6.05 21.70 4.63
CA ASN A 29 5.02 22.35 3.82
C ASN A 29 5.68 22.85 2.51
N ASN A 30 5.06 22.56 1.39
CA ASN A 30 5.49 22.92 0.03
C ASN A 30 6.77 22.20 -0.45
N PHE A 31 6.59 20.97 -0.91
CA PHE A 31 7.53 20.32 -1.81
C PHE A 31 7.06 20.49 -3.26
N ASP A 32 7.84 21.16 -4.08
CA ASP A 32 7.62 21.10 -5.53
C ASP A 32 8.07 19.75 -6.09
N GLN A 33 9.08 19.13 -5.49
CA GLN A 33 9.60 17.85 -5.93
C GLN A 33 10.40 17.13 -4.84
N ILE A 34 10.13 15.85 -4.62
CA ILE A 34 11.01 14.93 -3.88
C ILE A 34 11.67 14.01 -4.89
N ASN A 35 12.96 14.24 -5.17
CA ASN A 35 13.77 13.33 -5.97
C ASN A 35 14.36 12.26 -5.06
N GLY A 36 13.82 11.06 -5.12
CA GLY A 36 14.33 9.89 -4.40
C GLY A 36 14.37 8.68 -5.35
N ASN A 37 15.41 7.88 -5.23
CA ASN A 37 15.53 6.66 -6.02
C ASN A 37 14.41 5.66 -5.68
N VAL A 38 13.88 5.70 -4.47
CA VAL A 38 12.83 4.80 -3.99
C VAL A 38 11.93 5.54 -3.00
N LYS A 39 10.62 5.53 -3.25
CA LYS A 39 9.58 6.02 -2.34
C LYS A 39 8.81 4.83 -1.79
N ASN A 40 8.96 4.53 -0.51
CA ASN A 40 8.35 3.39 0.16
C ASN A 40 7.66 3.83 1.45
N PHE A 41 6.65 3.09 1.91
CA PHE A 41 6.42 3.04 3.34
C PHE A 41 7.24 1.90 3.95
N ASP A 42 7.70 2.11 5.18
CA ASP A 42 8.45 1.14 5.96
C ASP A 42 7.96 1.24 7.42
N ILE A 43 7.19 0.26 7.86
CA ILE A 43 6.51 0.24 9.16
C ILE A 43 6.91 -1.00 9.96
N PRO A 44 6.72 -1.02 11.29
CA PRO A 44 6.75 -2.27 12.04
C PRO A 44 5.79 -3.28 11.43
N HIS A 45 6.21 -4.55 11.33
CA HIS A 45 5.35 -5.57 10.73
C HIS A 45 4.10 -5.79 11.60
N PRO A 46 2.87 -5.72 11.06
CA PRO A 46 1.65 -5.73 11.86
C PRO A 46 1.42 -7.02 12.65
N SER A 47 1.99 -8.15 12.22
CA SER A 47 1.78 -9.46 12.85
C SER A 47 3.07 -10.22 13.20
N LYS A 48 4.26 -9.65 12.96
CA LYS A 48 5.57 -10.31 13.25
C LYS A 48 6.45 -9.39 14.07
N GLU A 49 6.58 -9.66 15.36
CA GLU A 49 7.44 -8.91 16.27
C GLU A 49 8.90 -8.91 15.79
N GLY A 50 9.56 -7.75 15.84
CA GLY A 50 10.94 -7.57 15.39
C GLY A 50 11.14 -7.50 13.88
N TRP A 51 10.06 -7.61 13.08
CA TRP A 51 10.11 -7.50 11.62
C TRP A 51 9.58 -6.14 11.14
N ARG A 52 9.95 -5.78 9.91
CA ARG A 52 9.44 -4.59 9.22
C ARG A 52 8.74 -4.98 7.92
N LEU A 53 7.71 -4.21 7.57
CA LEU A 53 6.99 -4.34 6.29
C LEU A 53 7.29 -3.11 5.45
N ARG A 54 7.76 -3.36 4.21
CA ARG A 54 8.07 -2.30 3.25
C ARG A 54 7.34 -2.54 1.93
N TYR A 55 6.58 -1.54 1.49
CA TYR A 55 5.96 -1.53 0.17
C TYR A 55 6.35 -0.25 -0.57
N SER A 56 6.41 -0.33 -1.90
CA SER A 56 6.50 0.85 -2.76
C SER A 56 5.17 1.61 -2.75
N VAL A 57 5.24 2.92 -2.89
CA VAL A 57 4.05 3.78 -2.87
C VAL A 57 3.26 3.65 -4.15
N LEU A 58 1.95 3.45 -4.02
CA LEU A 58 0.94 3.61 -5.06
C LEU A 58 0.23 4.94 -4.83
N GLU A 59 0.17 5.81 -5.83
CA GLU A 59 -0.55 7.08 -5.73
C GLU A 59 -1.98 6.92 -6.20
N GLY A 60 -2.93 7.27 -5.34
CA GLY A 60 -4.35 7.17 -5.58
C GLY A 60 -5.14 7.96 -4.54
N PRO A 61 -6.48 7.99 -4.64
CA PRO A 61 -7.33 8.70 -3.68
C PRO A 61 -7.45 7.98 -2.33
N GLU A 62 -6.76 6.86 -2.18
CA GLU A 62 -6.69 6.06 -0.96
C GLU A 62 -5.25 5.59 -0.72
N THR A 63 -4.94 5.21 0.50
CA THR A 63 -3.67 4.56 0.82
C THR A 63 -3.74 3.09 0.43
N GLY A 64 -3.67 2.81 -0.88
CA GLY A 64 -3.85 1.48 -1.44
C GLY A 64 -2.63 0.58 -1.28
N VAL A 65 -2.89 -0.72 -1.14
CA VAL A 65 -1.91 -1.80 -1.29
C VAL A 65 -2.46 -2.85 -2.24
N TYR A 66 -1.59 -3.62 -2.89
CA TYR A 66 -2.04 -4.67 -3.78
C TYR A 66 -1.10 -5.87 -3.80
N ILE A 67 -1.64 -6.99 -4.20
CA ILE A 67 -0.90 -8.16 -4.66
C ILE A 67 -1.38 -8.56 -6.04
N ARG A 68 -0.54 -9.24 -6.79
CA ARG A 68 -0.91 -9.78 -8.11
C ARG A 68 -0.26 -11.14 -8.32
N GLY A 69 -0.89 -11.93 -9.17
CA GLY A 69 -0.39 -13.25 -9.51
C GLY A 69 -1.24 -13.96 -10.55
N LYS A 70 -1.14 -15.27 -10.56
CA LYS A 70 -1.93 -16.19 -11.35
C LYS A 70 -2.71 -17.11 -10.41
N VAL A 71 -3.97 -17.38 -10.75
CA VAL A 71 -4.84 -18.33 -10.06
C VAL A 71 -5.30 -19.40 -11.05
N GLU A 72 -5.24 -20.66 -10.64
CA GLU A 72 -5.59 -21.83 -11.45
C GLU A 72 -6.37 -22.85 -10.61
N GLY A 73 -7.00 -23.80 -11.30
CA GLY A 73 -7.63 -24.97 -10.70
C GLY A 73 -8.81 -24.64 -9.79
N ASP A 74 -8.61 -24.77 -8.48
CA ASP A 74 -9.63 -24.54 -7.45
C ASP A 74 -10.04 -23.08 -7.25
N GLY A 75 -9.33 -22.15 -7.88
CA GLY A 75 -9.67 -20.73 -7.83
C GLY A 75 -9.37 -20.04 -6.51
N VAL A 76 -8.47 -20.57 -5.68
CA VAL A 76 -8.16 -19.96 -4.39
C VAL A 76 -6.92 -19.08 -4.47
N ILE A 77 -7.07 -17.82 -4.07
CA ILE A 77 -6.00 -16.84 -3.91
C ILE A 77 -5.76 -16.64 -2.43
N ILE A 78 -4.62 -17.07 -1.92
CA ILE A 78 -4.23 -16.85 -0.53
C ILE A 78 -3.67 -15.44 -0.37
N LEU A 79 -4.23 -14.66 0.55
CA LEU A 79 -3.77 -13.34 0.89
C LEU A 79 -2.68 -13.38 1.97
N PRO A 80 -1.82 -12.36 2.06
CA PRO A 80 -0.82 -12.30 3.11
C PRO A 80 -1.46 -12.30 4.50
N ASP A 81 -0.95 -13.12 5.41
CA ASP A 81 -1.47 -13.30 6.77
C ASP A 81 -1.57 -11.99 7.58
N TYR A 82 -0.69 -11.03 7.29
CA TYR A 82 -0.67 -9.72 7.92
C TYR A 82 -1.73 -8.73 7.38
N TRP A 83 -2.47 -9.09 6.31
CA TRP A 83 -3.51 -8.20 5.77
C TRP A 83 -4.67 -7.98 6.74
N LYS A 84 -4.97 -8.95 7.60
CA LYS A 84 -5.97 -8.81 8.68
C LYS A 84 -5.71 -7.59 9.59
N ASP A 85 -4.42 -7.26 9.80
CA ASP A 85 -4.00 -6.14 10.65
C ASP A 85 -3.63 -4.89 9.83
N LEU A 86 -3.37 -5.05 8.53
CA LEU A 86 -2.91 -3.99 7.65
C LEU A 86 -4.03 -3.28 6.91
N VAL A 87 -5.08 -3.98 6.45
CA VAL A 87 -6.09 -3.42 5.54
C VAL A 87 -7.49 -3.46 6.10
N TYR A 88 -8.40 -2.66 5.53
CA TYR A 88 -9.83 -2.78 5.78
C TYR A 88 -10.40 -3.92 4.92
N GLU A 89 -11.08 -4.89 5.54
CA GLU A 89 -11.63 -6.06 4.84
C GLU A 89 -12.62 -5.68 3.74
N ASN A 90 -13.48 -4.72 4.04
CA ASN A 90 -14.50 -4.23 3.11
C ASN A 90 -13.93 -3.44 1.91
N SER A 91 -12.64 -3.16 1.89
CA SER A 91 -11.94 -2.52 0.78
C SER A 91 -11.29 -3.51 -0.19
N ILE A 92 -11.29 -4.81 0.15
CA ILE A 92 -10.70 -5.84 -0.72
C ILE A 92 -11.49 -5.92 -2.01
N SER A 93 -10.82 -5.65 -3.13
CA SER A 93 -11.37 -5.74 -4.48
C SER A 93 -10.46 -6.55 -5.39
N VAL A 94 -11.03 -7.25 -6.37
CA VAL A 94 -10.30 -8.18 -7.21
C VAL A 94 -10.58 -7.91 -8.68
N GLN A 95 -9.53 -7.84 -9.47
CA GLN A 95 -9.61 -7.84 -10.92
C GLN A 95 -9.06 -9.15 -11.46
N LEU A 96 -9.77 -9.74 -12.41
CA LEU A 96 -9.43 -11.02 -13.02
C LEU A 96 -9.29 -10.86 -14.53
N THR A 97 -8.22 -11.44 -15.10
CA THR A 97 -8.00 -11.48 -16.55
C THR A 97 -7.88 -12.93 -16.98
N PRO A 98 -8.83 -13.48 -17.76
CA PRO A 98 -8.79 -14.84 -18.25
C PRO A 98 -7.52 -15.15 -19.05
N ILE A 99 -7.01 -16.37 -18.94
CA ILE A 99 -5.84 -16.85 -19.69
C ILE A 99 -6.27 -17.97 -20.64
N GLY A 100 -5.81 -17.91 -21.88
CA GLY A 100 -5.96 -18.97 -22.89
C GLY A 100 -7.27 -18.90 -23.67
N LYS A 101 -8.42 -18.70 -23.01
CA LYS A 101 -9.73 -18.57 -23.66
C LYS A 101 -10.57 -17.50 -23.01
N ALA A 102 -11.46 -16.88 -23.76
CA ALA A 102 -12.45 -15.96 -23.20
C ALA A 102 -13.42 -16.75 -22.31
N CYS A 103 -13.51 -16.35 -21.04
CA CYS A 103 -14.40 -16.95 -20.05
C CYS A 103 -14.67 -15.97 -18.92
N SER A 104 -15.92 -15.93 -18.48
CA SER A 104 -16.26 -15.13 -17.28
C SER A 104 -15.64 -15.75 -16.03
N HIS A 105 -14.80 -14.98 -15.37
CA HIS A 105 -14.33 -15.28 -14.02
C HIS A 105 -14.99 -14.31 -13.06
N TYR A 106 -15.33 -14.77 -11.87
CA TYR A 106 -16.02 -13.98 -10.86
C TYR A 106 -15.55 -14.31 -9.46
N VAL A 107 -15.66 -13.35 -8.56
CA VAL A 107 -15.34 -13.54 -7.14
C VAL A 107 -16.54 -14.21 -6.45
N ILE A 108 -16.31 -15.32 -5.77
CA ILE A 108 -17.30 -16.02 -4.94
C ILE A 108 -17.30 -15.41 -3.55
N THR A 109 -16.12 -15.32 -2.93
CA THR A 109 -15.94 -14.70 -1.60
C THR A 109 -14.61 -13.97 -1.54
N ALA A 110 -14.52 -12.96 -0.67
CA ALA A 110 -13.28 -12.29 -0.33
C ALA A 110 -13.23 -12.04 1.19
N SER A 111 -12.11 -12.38 1.80
CA SER A 111 -11.83 -12.17 3.22
C SER A 111 -10.38 -11.75 3.41
N TYR A 112 -9.96 -11.49 4.64
CA TYR A 112 -8.54 -11.23 4.94
C TYR A 112 -7.60 -12.41 4.60
N GLU A 113 -8.11 -13.64 4.61
CA GLU A 113 -7.29 -14.85 4.45
C GLU A 113 -7.17 -15.26 2.99
N LYS A 114 -8.28 -15.16 2.25
CA LYS A 114 -8.36 -15.65 0.87
C LYS A 114 -9.44 -14.95 0.06
N VAL A 115 -9.26 -15.06 -1.25
CA VAL A 115 -10.31 -14.82 -2.26
C VAL A 115 -10.61 -16.14 -2.96
N GLU A 116 -11.88 -16.46 -3.11
CA GLU A 116 -12.36 -17.60 -3.89
C GLU A 116 -12.93 -17.10 -5.21
N VAL A 117 -12.48 -17.66 -6.31
CA VAL A 117 -12.81 -17.28 -7.67
C VAL A 117 -13.51 -18.44 -8.38
N GLY A 118 -14.59 -18.16 -9.06
CA GLY A 118 -15.27 -19.10 -9.94
C GLY A 118 -15.02 -18.80 -11.42
N CYS A 119 -15.30 -19.80 -12.25
CA CYS A 119 -15.27 -19.70 -13.71
C CYS A 119 -16.48 -20.40 -14.33
N GLU A 120 -17.20 -19.70 -15.22
CA GLU A 120 -18.34 -20.30 -15.94
C GLU A 120 -17.97 -21.44 -16.89
N CYS A 121 -16.72 -21.47 -17.31
CA CYS A 121 -16.22 -22.48 -18.26
C CYS A 121 -15.53 -23.68 -17.62
N GLY A 122 -15.71 -23.90 -16.31
CA GLY A 122 -15.10 -24.99 -15.56
C GLY A 122 -13.89 -24.55 -14.74
N GLU A 123 -12.68 -24.94 -15.12
CA GLU A 123 -11.48 -24.63 -14.34
C GLU A 123 -11.08 -23.14 -14.42
N VAL A 124 -10.70 -22.60 -13.29
CA VAL A 124 -10.14 -21.25 -13.20
C VAL A 124 -8.76 -21.21 -13.81
N ASN A 125 -8.51 -20.22 -14.67
CA ASN A 125 -7.18 -19.89 -15.20
C ASN A 125 -7.15 -18.39 -15.52
N ALA A 126 -6.63 -17.60 -14.61
CA ALA A 126 -6.63 -16.14 -14.73
C ALA A 126 -5.42 -15.48 -14.09
N TYR A 127 -5.00 -14.32 -14.59
CA TYR A 127 -4.23 -13.38 -13.81
C TYR A 127 -5.17 -12.65 -12.85
N TYR A 128 -4.65 -12.29 -11.67
CA TYR A 128 -5.37 -11.49 -10.71
C TYR A 128 -4.57 -10.29 -10.23
N ILE A 129 -5.29 -9.25 -9.84
CA ILE A 129 -4.81 -8.17 -8.98
C ILE A 129 -5.83 -8.03 -7.85
N VAL A 130 -5.37 -8.10 -6.61
CA VAL A 130 -6.18 -7.83 -5.42
C VAL A 130 -5.70 -6.52 -4.83
N PHE A 131 -6.59 -5.54 -4.73
CA PHE A 131 -6.36 -4.26 -4.08
C PHE A 131 -7.05 -4.23 -2.72
N ALA A 132 -6.48 -3.45 -1.79
CA ALA A 132 -7.13 -3.11 -0.53
C ALA A 132 -6.61 -1.78 0.02
N GLU A 133 -7.46 -1.05 0.75
CA GLU A 133 -7.09 0.18 1.45
C GLU A 133 -6.39 -0.17 2.77
N ARG A 134 -5.22 0.42 2.98
CA ARG A 134 -4.45 0.25 4.22
C ARG A 134 -5.10 1.03 5.37
N LYS A 135 -5.14 0.43 6.55
CA LYS A 135 -5.52 1.08 7.80
C LYS A 135 -4.48 2.13 8.15
N VAL A 136 -4.86 3.40 8.07
CA VAL A 136 -4.05 4.56 8.47
C VAL A 136 -4.90 5.52 9.27
N ASP A 137 -4.28 6.14 10.29
CA ASP A 137 -4.92 7.16 11.11
C ASP A 137 -3.95 8.35 11.26
N PRO A 138 -4.34 9.58 10.89
CA PRO A 138 -5.62 9.91 10.24
C PRO A 138 -5.71 9.37 8.81
N LYS A 139 -6.93 9.10 8.34
CA LYS A 139 -7.21 8.72 6.96
C LYS A 139 -6.83 9.85 6.00
N LEU A 140 -6.44 9.50 4.77
CA LEU A 140 -6.09 10.47 3.74
C LEU A 140 -7.24 11.45 3.50
N VAL A 141 -6.96 12.73 3.62
CA VAL A 141 -7.86 13.81 3.20
C VAL A 141 -7.48 14.20 1.78
N ILE A 142 -8.34 13.88 0.82
CA ILE A 142 -8.07 14.05 -0.62
C ILE A 142 -8.17 15.52 -1.02
N GLU A 143 -9.19 16.22 -0.53
CA GLU A 143 -9.45 17.60 -0.86
C GLU A 143 -9.58 18.44 0.42
N TYR A 144 -8.90 19.55 0.47
CA TYR A 144 -8.96 20.46 1.61
C TYR A 144 -8.80 21.92 1.15
N PRO A 145 -9.43 22.87 1.84
CA PRO A 145 -9.29 24.29 1.50
C PRO A 145 -7.87 24.79 1.79
N VAL A 146 -7.35 25.64 0.92
CA VAL A 146 -6.12 26.40 1.19
C VAL A 146 -6.38 27.32 2.38
N LYS A 147 -5.53 27.26 3.38
CA LYS A 147 -5.54 28.24 4.47
C LYS A 147 -4.76 29.47 4.02
N ASP A 148 -5.43 30.61 4.00
CA ASP A 148 -4.81 31.93 3.77
C ASP A 148 -3.77 32.24 4.86
#